data_147e5f0ce9943bc544f3c3ab39e165d9
#
_entry.id   147e5f0ce9943bc544f3c3ab39e165d9
#
_cell.length_a   1.000
_cell.length_b   1.000
_cell.length_c   1.000
_cell.angle_alpha   90.00
_cell.angle_beta   90.00
_cell.angle_gamma   90.00
#
_symmetry.space_group_name_H-M   'P 1'
#
loop_
_entity.id
_entity.type
_entity.pdbx_description
1 polymer ?
#
loop_
_entity_poly.entity_id
_entity_poly.type
_entity_poly.pdbx_seq_one_letter_code
_entity_poly.pdbx_strand_id
1 'polypeptide(L)'
;MGKRTRSQRKGSSPRYRVASHRFPGANTMPRDKDVVGEVTELIHSPVHTAPLARVKLPDGKTNLVVATEGISIGSTVAIGDNVAMRPGNITPISNIPEGTAINNLELRPGDGGKIARTAGNSAVIEAHLEGGRVRVRLPSGVSKDMAGNCRATIGVLAGHGRGEMPLRTAGAAHYKAKARGKLYPHVSGVAMNPVDHPHGGGNHQAVHGPSSVARGTPPLSLIHISEPTRLGAI
;
A
#
# COMPACT_ATOMS: atom_id res chain seq x y z
N MET A 1 23.18 13.32 -24.03
CA MET A 1 22.08 13.36 -23.06
C MET A 1 21.79 11.97 -22.53
N GLY A 2 21.64 11.81 -21.21
CA GLY A 2 21.33 10.52 -20.58
C GLY A 2 19.88 10.08 -20.83
N LYS A 3 19.65 8.77 -20.73
CA LYS A 3 18.29 8.18 -20.75
C LYS A 3 17.51 8.59 -19.51
N ARG A 4 16.18 8.59 -19.61
CA ARG A 4 15.34 8.72 -18.41
C ARG A 4 15.61 7.57 -17.44
N THR A 5 15.74 7.87 -16.16
CA THR A 5 15.91 6.85 -15.12
C THR A 5 14.72 5.88 -15.08
N ARG A 6 14.92 4.69 -14.51
CA ARG A 6 13.84 3.71 -14.38
C ARG A 6 12.65 4.25 -13.56
N SER A 7 12.91 5.07 -12.55
CA SER A 7 11.86 5.71 -11.75
C SER A 7 11.01 6.67 -12.57
N GLN A 8 11.60 7.44 -13.48
CA GLN A 8 10.88 8.35 -14.37
C GLN A 8 10.09 7.64 -15.48
N ARG A 9 10.40 6.37 -15.76
CA ARG A 9 9.68 5.55 -16.75
C ARG A 9 8.52 4.73 -16.16
N LYS A 10 8.35 4.73 -14.84
CA LYS A 10 7.21 4.07 -14.19
C LYS A 10 5.90 4.68 -14.68
N GLY A 11 4.93 3.83 -15.02
CA GLY A 11 3.61 4.23 -15.49
C GLY A 11 3.48 4.43 -17.00
N SER A 12 4.57 4.64 -17.73
CA SER A 12 4.54 4.83 -19.19
C SER A 12 4.64 3.52 -19.98
N SER A 13 5.09 2.44 -19.38
CA SER A 13 5.29 1.15 -20.04
C SER A 13 4.41 0.05 -19.44
N PRO A 14 3.89 -0.89 -20.25
CA PRO A 14 3.14 -2.06 -19.78
C PRO A 14 3.87 -2.88 -18.72
N ARG A 15 5.20 -2.90 -18.75
CA ARG A 15 6.04 -3.61 -17.77
C ARG A 15 5.81 -3.15 -16.32
N TYR A 16 5.41 -1.90 -16.11
CA TYR A 16 5.16 -1.33 -14.78
C TYR A 16 3.69 -1.35 -14.39
N ARG A 17 2.83 -1.94 -15.22
CA ARG A 17 1.42 -2.14 -14.91
C ARG A 17 1.24 -3.51 -14.27
N VAL A 18 0.28 -3.58 -13.37
CA VAL A 18 -0.18 -4.85 -12.80
C VAL A 18 -0.87 -5.64 -13.92
N ALA A 19 -0.50 -6.93 -14.06
CA ALA A 19 -1.13 -7.78 -15.04
C ALA A 19 -2.61 -7.98 -14.70
N SER A 20 -3.51 -7.68 -15.63
CA SER A 20 -4.95 -7.88 -15.47
C SER A 20 -5.35 -9.35 -15.50
N HIS A 21 -4.60 -10.18 -16.23
CA HIS A 21 -4.79 -11.62 -16.26
C HIS A 21 -4.52 -12.24 -14.89
N ARG A 22 -5.40 -13.05 -14.37
CA ARG A 22 -5.39 -13.63 -13.02
C ARG A 22 -5.53 -12.59 -11.89
N PHE A 23 -6.00 -11.40 -12.19
CA PHE A 23 -6.35 -10.41 -11.19
C PHE A 23 -7.84 -10.56 -10.84
N PRO A 24 -8.19 -11.03 -9.63
CA PRO A 24 -9.58 -11.29 -9.28
C PRO A 24 -10.45 -10.04 -9.21
N GLY A 25 -9.84 -8.89 -9.00
CA GLY A 25 -10.51 -7.60 -8.92
C GLY A 25 -9.90 -6.69 -7.84
N ALA A 26 -10.38 -5.46 -7.80
CA ALA A 26 -9.99 -4.51 -6.76
C ALA A 26 -10.74 -4.80 -5.45
N ASN A 27 -10.10 -4.49 -4.31
CA ASN A 27 -10.80 -4.44 -3.05
C ASN A 27 -11.82 -3.29 -3.08
N THR A 28 -13.08 -3.62 -2.92
CA THR A 28 -14.20 -2.67 -2.94
C THR A 28 -15.02 -2.83 -1.66
N MET A 29 -15.06 -1.77 -0.87
CA MET A 29 -15.96 -1.75 0.29
C MET A 29 -17.39 -1.49 -0.21
N PRO A 30 -18.38 -2.32 0.17
CA PRO A 30 -19.78 -2.09 -0.21
C PRO A 30 -20.24 -0.70 0.21
N ARG A 31 -21.04 -0.05 -0.63
CA ARG A 31 -21.59 1.29 -0.35
C ARG A 31 -22.93 1.25 0.38
N ASP A 32 -23.57 0.10 0.30
CA ASP A 32 -24.87 -0.11 0.89
C ASP A 32 -24.78 -0.01 2.43
N LYS A 33 -25.83 0.53 3.06
CA LYS A 33 -25.94 0.66 4.51
C LYS A 33 -26.94 -0.36 5.03
N ASP A 34 -26.69 -0.81 6.26
CA ASP A 34 -27.55 -1.73 7.00
C ASP A 34 -27.89 -3.03 6.25
N VAL A 35 -26.85 -3.62 5.66
CA VAL A 35 -26.94 -4.83 4.85
C VAL A 35 -26.06 -5.93 5.45
N VAL A 36 -26.54 -7.15 5.43
CA VAL A 36 -25.79 -8.35 5.81
C VAL A 36 -25.46 -9.14 4.55
N GLY A 37 -24.17 -9.28 4.27
CA GLY A 37 -23.67 -10.12 3.19
C GLY A 37 -23.13 -11.44 3.71
N GLU A 38 -23.02 -12.44 2.82
CA GLU A 38 -22.45 -13.74 3.10
C GLU A 38 -21.12 -13.92 2.35
N VAL A 39 -20.13 -14.48 3.01
CA VAL A 39 -18.85 -14.84 2.41
C VAL A 39 -19.00 -16.13 1.62
N THR A 40 -18.99 -16.03 0.29
CA THR A 40 -19.16 -17.18 -0.60
C THR A 40 -17.84 -17.88 -0.92
N GLU A 41 -16.73 -17.13 -0.95
CA GLU A 41 -15.44 -17.67 -1.37
C GLU A 41 -14.28 -16.86 -0.78
N LEU A 42 -13.17 -17.54 -0.46
CA LEU A 42 -11.89 -16.93 -0.14
C LEU A 42 -10.92 -17.10 -1.32
N ILE A 43 -10.47 -15.99 -1.89
CA ILE A 43 -9.70 -15.96 -3.14
C ILE A 43 -8.27 -15.54 -2.87
N HIS A 44 -7.31 -16.32 -3.38
CA HIS A 44 -5.92 -15.90 -3.42
C HIS A 44 -5.69 -14.89 -4.55
N SER A 45 -5.14 -13.74 -4.22
CA SER A 45 -4.75 -12.71 -5.19
C SER A 45 -3.23 -12.56 -5.26
N PRO A 46 -2.60 -12.72 -6.45
CA PRO A 46 -1.15 -12.50 -6.61
C PRO A 46 -0.71 -11.07 -6.31
N VAL A 47 -1.61 -10.11 -6.47
CA VAL A 47 -1.36 -8.68 -6.29
C VAL A 47 -1.51 -8.25 -4.83
N HIS A 48 -2.56 -8.74 -4.17
CA HIS A 48 -2.82 -8.44 -2.77
C HIS A 48 -1.94 -9.31 -1.86
N THR A 49 -1.55 -8.78 -0.72
CA THR A 49 -0.80 -9.55 0.29
C THR A 49 -1.73 -10.42 1.13
N ALA A 50 -2.90 -9.89 1.46
CA ALA A 50 -3.97 -10.60 2.15
C ALA A 50 -4.88 -11.34 1.15
N PRO A 51 -5.52 -12.44 1.55
CA PRO A 51 -6.58 -13.07 0.77
C PRO A 51 -7.77 -12.10 0.61
N LEU A 52 -8.58 -12.32 -0.43
CA LEU A 52 -9.82 -11.59 -0.65
C LEU A 52 -11.01 -12.48 -0.32
N ALA A 53 -11.99 -11.94 0.37
CA ALA A 53 -13.29 -12.54 0.59
C ALA A 53 -14.28 -12.02 -0.46
N ARG A 54 -14.99 -12.92 -1.12
CA ARG A 54 -16.12 -12.57 -1.98
C ARG A 54 -17.37 -12.54 -1.12
N VAL A 55 -17.91 -11.35 -0.93
CA VAL A 55 -19.11 -11.12 -0.14
C VAL A 55 -20.30 -10.92 -1.09
N LYS A 56 -21.30 -11.79 -0.99
CA LYS A 56 -22.56 -11.68 -1.72
C LYS A 56 -23.58 -10.91 -0.87
N LEU A 57 -24.12 -9.86 -1.44
CA LEU A 57 -25.15 -9.04 -0.81
C LEU A 57 -26.56 -9.58 -1.16
N PRO A 58 -27.59 -9.24 -0.38
CA PRO A 58 -28.96 -9.71 -0.61
C PRO A 58 -29.55 -9.27 -1.96
N ASP A 59 -29.08 -8.13 -2.50
CA ASP A 59 -29.44 -7.63 -3.84
C ASP A 59 -28.79 -8.40 -4.99
N GLY A 60 -28.05 -9.46 -4.71
CA GLY A 60 -27.34 -10.29 -5.67
C GLY A 60 -25.98 -9.76 -6.12
N LYS A 61 -25.61 -8.53 -5.75
CA LYS A 61 -24.27 -8.00 -6.04
C LYS A 61 -23.20 -8.71 -5.24
N THR A 62 -22.02 -8.84 -5.83
CA THR A 62 -20.84 -9.42 -5.18
C THR A 62 -19.73 -8.39 -5.08
N ASN A 63 -19.17 -8.24 -3.88
CA ASN A 63 -18.03 -7.38 -3.62
C ASN A 63 -16.83 -8.20 -3.19
N LEU A 64 -15.63 -7.74 -3.57
CA LEU A 64 -14.37 -8.29 -3.10
C LEU A 64 -13.82 -7.41 -1.99
N VAL A 65 -13.73 -7.95 -0.79
CA VAL A 65 -13.20 -7.27 0.38
C VAL A 65 -11.95 -8.00 0.87
N VAL A 66 -10.98 -7.30 1.42
CA VAL A 66 -9.83 -7.97 2.05
C VAL A 66 -10.32 -8.79 3.24
N ALA A 67 -9.89 -10.06 3.32
CA ALA A 67 -10.32 -10.96 4.36
C ALA A 67 -9.69 -10.59 5.71
N THR A 68 -10.52 -10.52 6.73
CA THR A 68 -10.10 -10.35 8.13
C THR A 68 -9.79 -11.72 8.74
N GLU A 69 -8.95 -11.78 9.73
CA GLU A 69 -8.66 -13.00 10.47
C GLU A 69 -9.92 -13.54 11.16
N GLY A 70 -10.12 -14.85 11.09
CA GLY A 70 -11.30 -15.53 11.65
C GLY A 70 -12.51 -15.59 10.71
N ILE A 71 -12.46 -15.00 9.51
CA ILE A 71 -13.52 -15.15 8.52
C ILE A 71 -13.40 -16.50 7.80
N SER A 72 -14.51 -17.21 7.68
CA SER A 72 -14.66 -18.46 6.91
C SER A 72 -15.74 -18.33 5.81
N ILE A 73 -15.76 -19.28 4.91
CA ILE A 73 -16.84 -19.41 3.92
C ILE A 73 -18.15 -19.70 4.69
N GLY A 74 -19.23 -19.00 4.30
CA GLY A 74 -20.52 -19.04 5.01
C GLY A 74 -20.63 -18.05 6.17
N SER A 75 -19.53 -17.36 6.55
CA SER A 75 -19.61 -16.29 7.56
C SER A 75 -20.42 -15.11 7.04
N THR A 76 -21.16 -14.47 7.94
CA THR A 76 -21.90 -13.24 7.64
C THR A 76 -21.05 -12.01 7.92
N VAL A 77 -21.11 -11.03 7.04
CA VAL A 77 -20.47 -9.71 7.15
C VAL A 77 -21.58 -8.67 7.19
N ALA A 78 -21.75 -8.03 8.32
CA ALA A 78 -22.72 -6.97 8.50
C ALA A 78 -22.06 -5.61 8.19
N ILE A 79 -22.80 -4.75 7.51
CA ILE A 79 -22.37 -3.43 7.04
C ILE A 79 -23.40 -2.42 7.49
N GLY A 80 -23.04 -1.46 8.33
CA GLY A 80 -23.99 -0.46 8.82
C GLY A 80 -23.49 0.29 10.04
N ASP A 81 -24.35 1.16 10.52
CA ASP A 81 -24.01 2.01 11.66
C ASP A 81 -24.15 1.28 13.01
N ASN A 82 -25.10 0.36 13.12
CA ASN A 82 -25.37 -0.38 14.36
C ASN A 82 -25.08 -1.88 14.17
N VAL A 83 -23.81 -2.23 14.08
CA VAL A 83 -23.36 -3.59 13.77
C VAL A 83 -22.62 -4.18 14.97
N ALA A 84 -22.79 -5.48 15.22
CA ALA A 84 -22.07 -6.18 16.26
C ALA A 84 -20.54 -6.10 16.04
N MET A 85 -19.76 -5.97 17.12
CA MET A 85 -18.31 -5.87 17.10
C MET A 85 -17.65 -7.24 16.83
N ARG A 86 -17.92 -7.80 15.63
CA ARG A 86 -17.34 -9.08 15.17
C ARG A 86 -16.32 -8.82 14.09
N PRO A 87 -15.23 -9.62 14.03
CA PRO A 87 -14.26 -9.54 12.94
C PRO A 87 -14.93 -9.66 11.57
N GLY A 88 -14.56 -8.77 10.65
CA GLY A 88 -15.11 -8.73 9.30
C GLY A 88 -16.28 -7.78 9.10
N ASN A 89 -16.95 -7.34 10.13
CA ASN A 89 -18.04 -6.36 10.03
C ASN A 89 -17.49 -4.98 9.67
N ILE A 90 -18.29 -4.21 8.95
CA ILE A 90 -17.92 -2.89 8.42
C ILE A 90 -18.84 -1.84 9.04
N THR A 91 -18.24 -0.88 9.76
CA THR A 91 -18.97 0.19 10.44
C THR A 91 -18.18 1.50 10.45
N PRO A 92 -18.81 2.66 10.63
CA PRO A 92 -18.11 3.92 10.87
C PRO A 92 -17.22 3.85 12.11
N ILE A 93 -16.06 4.48 12.05
CA ILE A 93 -15.09 4.44 13.17
C ILE A 93 -15.58 5.14 14.42
N SER A 94 -16.57 6.05 14.30
CA SER A 94 -17.23 6.67 15.46
C SER A 94 -17.94 5.67 16.38
N ASN A 95 -18.40 4.53 15.82
CA ASN A 95 -19.19 3.54 16.55
C ASN A 95 -18.32 2.39 17.09
N ILE A 96 -17.02 2.41 16.80
CA ILE A 96 -16.09 1.37 17.25
C ILE A 96 -15.42 1.81 18.56
N PRO A 97 -15.39 0.98 19.60
CA PRO A 97 -14.77 1.33 20.88
C PRO A 97 -13.25 1.52 20.75
N GLU A 98 -12.70 2.33 21.64
CA GLU A 98 -11.26 2.56 21.77
C GLU A 98 -10.52 1.24 22.05
N GLY A 99 -9.28 1.15 21.60
CA GLY A 99 -8.45 -0.05 21.71
C GLY A 99 -8.75 -1.13 20.67
N THR A 100 -9.83 -1.00 19.88
CA THR A 100 -10.20 -2.00 18.89
C THR A 100 -9.28 -1.95 17.67
N ALA A 101 -8.83 -3.15 17.23
CA ALA A 101 -8.11 -3.30 15.98
C ALA A 101 -9.06 -3.22 14.78
N ILE A 102 -8.67 -2.44 13.78
CA ILE A 102 -9.44 -2.21 12.56
C ILE A 102 -8.55 -2.36 11.33
N ASN A 103 -9.13 -2.69 10.21
CA ASN A 103 -8.44 -2.77 8.93
C ASN A 103 -9.27 -2.15 7.80
N ASN A 104 -8.70 -2.09 6.61
CA ASN A 104 -9.37 -1.59 5.39
C ASN A 104 -10.07 -0.23 5.60
N LEU A 105 -9.44 0.66 6.33
CA LEU A 105 -9.98 1.96 6.74
C LEU A 105 -10.06 2.93 5.58
N GLU A 106 -11.16 3.66 5.47
CA GLU A 106 -11.36 4.76 4.52
C GLU A 106 -10.52 5.98 4.92
N LEU A 107 -10.00 6.69 3.93
CA LEU A 107 -9.31 7.98 4.15
C LEU A 107 -10.28 9.15 4.19
N ARG A 108 -11.33 9.07 3.39
CA ARG A 108 -12.48 9.98 3.37
C ARG A 108 -13.75 9.14 3.34
N PRO A 109 -14.85 9.61 3.90
CA PRO A 109 -16.10 8.87 3.87
C PRO A 109 -16.50 8.49 2.43
N GLY A 110 -16.76 7.21 2.19
CA GLY A 110 -17.22 6.69 0.91
C GLY A 110 -16.15 6.47 -0.18
N ASP A 111 -14.85 6.67 0.13
CA ASP A 111 -13.78 6.48 -0.87
C ASP A 111 -13.28 5.02 -0.97
N GLY A 112 -13.86 4.11 -0.19
CA GLY A 112 -13.46 2.72 -0.08
C GLY A 112 -12.16 2.54 0.73
N GLY A 113 -11.99 1.39 1.35
CA GLY A 113 -10.84 1.15 2.22
C GLY A 113 -9.49 1.34 1.52
N LYS A 114 -8.62 2.15 2.12
CA LYS A 114 -7.29 2.50 1.58
C LYS A 114 -6.14 2.26 2.54
N ILE A 115 -6.40 2.33 3.83
CA ILE A 115 -5.40 2.20 4.89
C ILE A 115 -5.49 0.81 5.52
N ALA A 116 -4.37 0.29 6.07
CA ALA A 116 -4.26 -1.02 6.73
C ALA A 116 -4.82 -2.17 5.87
N ARG A 117 -4.26 -2.35 4.65
CA ARG A 117 -4.66 -3.40 3.70
C ARG A 117 -3.59 -4.46 3.46
N THR A 118 -2.51 -4.42 4.20
CA THR A 118 -1.41 -5.40 4.09
C THR A 118 -1.66 -6.54 5.05
N ALA A 119 -1.41 -7.78 4.61
CA ALA A 119 -1.59 -8.99 5.41
C ALA A 119 -0.97 -8.88 6.81
N GLY A 120 -1.71 -9.28 7.83
CA GLY A 120 -1.31 -9.24 9.23
C GLY A 120 -1.30 -7.85 9.87
N ASN A 121 -1.66 -6.80 9.14
CA ASN A 121 -1.68 -5.44 9.67
C ASN A 121 -3.07 -5.03 10.17
N SER A 122 -3.06 -4.16 11.17
CA SER A 122 -4.24 -3.47 11.66
C SER A 122 -3.88 -2.03 12.04
N ALA A 123 -4.85 -1.17 12.05
CA ALA A 123 -4.82 0.11 12.75
C ALA A 123 -5.58 -0.04 14.06
N VAL A 124 -5.36 0.84 15.03
CA VAL A 124 -6.02 0.77 16.33
C VAL A 124 -6.69 2.11 16.62
N ILE A 125 -7.92 2.09 17.09
CA ILE A 125 -8.60 3.28 17.57
C ILE A 125 -8.00 3.68 18.92
N GLU A 126 -7.43 4.88 19.01
CA GLU A 126 -6.81 5.39 20.24
C GLU A 126 -7.80 6.17 21.10
N ALA A 127 -8.53 7.09 20.50
CA ALA A 127 -9.48 7.95 21.23
C ALA A 127 -10.54 8.53 20.32
N HIS A 128 -11.71 8.79 20.88
CA HIS A 128 -12.75 9.60 20.28
C HIS A 128 -12.55 11.06 20.68
N LEU A 129 -12.43 11.95 19.68
CA LEU A 129 -12.18 13.36 19.87
C LEU A 129 -13.47 14.18 19.71
N GLU A 130 -13.49 15.36 20.30
CA GLU A 130 -14.57 16.31 20.08
C GLU A 130 -14.73 16.69 18.60
N GLY A 131 -15.96 17.04 18.21
CA GLY A 131 -16.25 17.39 16.80
C GLY A 131 -16.38 16.17 15.86
N GLY A 132 -16.66 14.97 16.39
CA GLY A 132 -16.92 13.77 15.58
C GLY A 132 -15.66 13.24 14.86
N ARG A 133 -14.48 13.53 15.39
CA ARG A 133 -13.21 12.97 14.93
C ARG A 133 -12.78 11.79 15.79
N VAL A 134 -12.02 10.90 15.20
CA VAL A 134 -11.45 9.72 15.87
C VAL A 134 -9.95 9.68 15.61
N ARG A 135 -9.18 9.52 16.67
CA ARG A 135 -7.73 9.31 16.57
C ARG A 135 -7.44 7.85 16.34
N VAL A 136 -6.73 7.56 15.26
CA VAL A 136 -6.40 6.20 14.85
C VAL A 136 -4.89 6.06 14.73
N ARG A 137 -4.30 5.10 15.43
CA ARG A 137 -2.90 4.71 15.26
C ARG A 137 -2.77 3.79 14.07
N LEU A 138 -1.99 4.22 13.09
CA LEU A 138 -1.73 3.50 11.86
C LEU A 138 -0.70 2.38 12.08
N PRO A 139 -0.61 1.38 11.16
CA PRO A 139 0.41 0.32 11.24
C PRO A 139 1.86 0.83 11.23
N SER A 140 2.09 2.07 10.77
CA SER A 140 3.39 2.75 10.81
C SER A 140 3.77 3.30 12.18
N GLY A 141 2.87 3.24 13.18
CA GLY A 141 3.04 3.83 14.51
C GLY A 141 2.60 5.30 14.61
N VAL A 142 2.26 5.93 13.49
CA VAL A 142 1.81 7.34 13.47
C VAL A 142 0.33 7.41 13.77
N SER A 143 -0.07 8.27 14.70
CA SER A 143 -1.47 8.57 15.00
C SER A 143 -2.00 9.66 14.07
N LYS A 144 -3.23 9.49 13.60
CA LYS A 144 -3.90 10.41 12.69
C LYS A 144 -5.36 10.62 13.11
N ASP A 145 -5.78 11.89 13.14
CA ASP A 145 -7.16 12.26 13.40
C ASP A 145 -7.97 12.19 12.10
N MET A 146 -9.06 11.42 12.12
CA MET A 146 -9.90 11.11 10.97
C MET A 146 -11.35 11.44 11.26
N ALA A 147 -12.16 11.65 10.22
CA ALA A 147 -13.59 11.88 10.39
C ALA A 147 -14.29 10.60 10.85
N GLY A 148 -15.12 10.69 11.87
CA GLY A 148 -15.82 9.54 12.45
C GLY A 148 -16.73 8.77 11.48
N ASN A 149 -17.20 9.44 10.43
CA ASN A 149 -17.99 8.83 9.35
C ASN A 149 -17.17 7.96 8.37
N CYS A 150 -15.83 7.93 8.49
CA CYS A 150 -15.00 6.99 7.73
C CYS A 150 -15.31 5.57 8.20
N ARG A 151 -15.51 4.64 7.26
CA ARG A 151 -15.81 3.24 7.58
C ARG A 151 -14.52 2.45 7.69
N ALA A 152 -14.55 1.44 8.54
CA ALA A 152 -13.48 0.46 8.67
C ALA A 152 -14.06 -0.94 8.86
N THR A 153 -13.25 -1.94 8.59
CA THR A 153 -13.56 -3.34 8.91
C THR A 153 -12.95 -3.66 10.27
N ILE A 154 -13.72 -4.30 11.14
CA ILE A 154 -13.28 -4.68 12.49
C ILE A 154 -12.34 -5.88 12.40
N GLY A 155 -11.24 -5.85 13.15
CA GLY A 155 -10.29 -6.94 13.30
C GLY A 155 -8.96 -6.72 12.58
N VAL A 156 -8.10 -7.73 12.63
CA VAL A 156 -6.78 -7.77 11.98
C VAL A 156 -6.89 -8.42 10.62
N LEU A 157 -6.10 -7.98 9.64
CA LEU A 157 -6.09 -8.62 8.32
C LEU A 157 -5.48 -10.02 8.35
N ALA A 158 -6.10 -10.93 7.64
CA ALA A 158 -5.61 -12.29 7.48
C ALA A 158 -4.24 -12.35 6.77
N GLY A 159 -3.53 -13.46 6.99
CA GLY A 159 -2.23 -13.71 6.36
C GLY A 159 -1.05 -13.13 7.14
N HIS A 160 -1.15 -13.06 8.45
CA HIS A 160 -0.05 -12.70 9.35
C HIS A 160 1.18 -13.59 9.08
N GLY A 161 2.39 -13.06 9.30
CA GLY A 161 3.65 -13.77 9.07
C GLY A 161 4.10 -13.89 7.60
N ARG A 162 3.24 -13.58 6.62
CA ARG A 162 3.61 -13.66 5.20
C ARG A 162 4.79 -12.77 4.81
N GLY A 163 4.98 -11.65 5.50
CA GLY A 163 6.11 -10.74 5.27
C GLY A 163 7.45 -11.34 5.68
N GLU A 164 7.42 -12.21 6.66
CA GLU A 164 8.60 -12.84 7.28
C GLU A 164 9.07 -14.06 6.48
N MET A 165 8.22 -14.64 5.63
CA MET A 165 8.58 -15.79 4.80
C MET A 165 9.64 -15.41 3.77
N PRO A 166 10.84 -16.03 3.81
CA PRO A 166 11.90 -15.76 2.84
C PRO A 166 11.53 -16.30 1.46
N LEU A 167 11.94 -15.56 0.43
CA LEU A 167 11.86 -16.03 -0.95
C LEU A 167 13.07 -16.92 -1.23
N ARG A 168 12.88 -18.22 -1.39
CA ARG A 168 13.95 -19.19 -1.56
C ARG A 168 14.68 -19.08 -2.90
N THR A 169 14.02 -18.58 -3.94
CA THR A 169 14.57 -18.52 -5.31
C THR A 169 14.39 -17.13 -5.93
N ALA A 170 15.33 -16.73 -6.79
CA ALA A 170 15.23 -15.50 -7.57
C ALA A 170 14.03 -15.51 -8.52
N GLY A 171 13.64 -16.69 -9.04
CA GLY A 171 12.42 -16.85 -9.85
C GLY A 171 11.16 -16.49 -9.11
N ALA A 172 11.01 -16.93 -7.84
CA ALA A 172 9.88 -16.55 -6.99
C ALA A 172 9.82 -15.03 -6.77
N ALA A 173 10.97 -14.38 -6.52
CA ALA A 173 11.08 -12.93 -6.41
C ALA A 173 10.68 -12.21 -7.70
N HIS A 174 11.12 -12.73 -8.85
CA HIS A 174 10.77 -12.19 -10.17
C HIS A 174 9.25 -12.23 -10.42
N TYR A 175 8.61 -13.38 -10.22
CA TYR A 175 7.16 -13.51 -10.44
C TYR A 175 6.33 -12.69 -9.44
N LYS A 176 6.75 -12.63 -8.18
CA LYS A 176 6.14 -11.75 -7.17
C LYS A 176 6.22 -10.27 -7.57
N ALA A 177 7.37 -9.84 -8.09
CA ALA A 177 7.57 -8.47 -8.57
C ALA A 177 6.72 -8.19 -9.84
N LYS A 178 6.72 -9.13 -10.80
CA LYS A 178 5.94 -9.03 -12.04
C LYS A 178 4.44 -8.90 -11.78
N ALA A 179 3.90 -9.71 -10.86
CA ALA A 179 2.48 -9.63 -10.48
C ALA A 179 2.07 -8.26 -9.93
N ARG A 180 3.01 -7.53 -9.33
CA ARG A 180 2.80 -6.20 -8.74
C ARG A 180 3.24 -5.03 -9.63
N GLY A 181 3.58 -5.28 -10.88
CA GLY A 181 4.11 -4.26 -11.79
C GLY A 181 5.45 -3.66 -11.35
N LYS A 182 6.23 -4.39 -10.56
CA LYS A 182 7.56 -3.99 -10.11
C LYS A 182 8.65 -4.64 -10.96
N LEU A 183 9.71 -3.88 -11.23
CA LEU A 183 10.86 -4.42 -11.94
C LEU A 183 11.77 -5.22 -10.99
N TYR A 184 12.17 -6.40 -11.42
CA TYR A 184 13.16 -7.24 -10.75
C TYR A 184 14.09 -7.86 -11.80
N PRO A 185 15.40 -7.96 -11.57
CA PRO A 185 16.14 -7.47 -10.39
C PRO A 185 16.23 -5.93 -10.35
N HIS A 186 16.46 -5.38 -9.16
CA HIS A 186 16.65 -3.94 -8.96
C HIS A 186 18.16 -3.63 -8.90
N VAL A 187 18.68 -3.12 -10.00
CA VAL A 187 20.10 -2.73 -10.11
C VAL A 187 20.28 -1.34 -9.51
N SER A 188 21.31 -1.17 -8.67
CA SER A 188 21.68 0.13 -8.12
C SER A 188 22.14 1.10 -9.23
N GLY A 189 21.79 2.37 -9.12
CA GLY A 189 22.21 3.41 -10.06
C GLY A 189 23.73 3.56 -10.15
N VAL A 190 24.44 3.30 -9.05
CA VAL A 190 25.90 3.33 -8.97
C VAL A 190 26.58 2.26 -9.85
N ALA A 191 25.90 1.11 -10.01
CA ALA A 191 26.38 0.01 -10.86
C ALA A 191 26.04 0.17 -12.36
N MET A 192 25.44 1.30 -12.74
CA MET A 192 25.06 1.60 -14.12
C MET A 192 26.09 2.51 -14.80
N ASN A 193 25.95 2.64 -16.13
CA ASN A 193 26.70 3.63 -16.89
C ASN A 193 26.09 5.05 -16.71
N PRO A 194 26.88 6.12 -16.98
CA PRO A 194 26.41 7.50 -16.84
C PRO A 194 25.16 7.82 -17.69
N VAL A 195 25.01 7.15 -18.82
CA VAL A 195 23.84 7.31 -19.71
C VAL A 195 22.56 6.77 -19.09
N ASP A 196 22.65 5.78 -18.20
CA ASP A 196 21.51 5.08 -17.62
C ASP A 196 21.09 5.64 -16.26
N HIS A 197 22.03 6.22 -15.52
CA HIS A 197 21.76 6.81 -14.21
C HIS A 197 22.74 7.92 -13.85
N PRO A 198 22.30 9.01 -13.18
CA PRO A 198 23.19 10.08 -12.71
C PRO A 198 24.33 9.63 -11.80
N HIS A 199 24.12 8.53 -11.04
CA HIS A 199 25.14 7.95 -10.16
C HIS A 199 26.10 7.00 -10.90
N GLY A 200 25.89 6.75 -12.18
CA GLY A 200 26.64 5.76 -12.94
C GLY A 200 27.97 6.27 -13.48
N GLY A 201 28.84 5.34 -13.77
CA GLY A 201 30.15 5.58 -14.38
C GLY A 201 31.26 5.98 -13.44
N GLY A 202 32.44 6.22 -13.99
CA GLY A 202 33.64 6.59 -13.25
C GLY A 202 34.45 5.39 -12.74
N ASN A 203 35.69 5.67 -12.40
CA ASN A 203 36.63 4.70 -11.81
C ASN A 203 36.34 4.54 -10.28
N HIS A 204 35.89 5.63 -9.64
CA HIS A 204 35.37 5.61 -8.27
C HIS A 204 33.87 5.86 -8.30
N GLN A 205 33.13 4.93 -7.76
CA GLN A 205 31.67 5.02 -7.76
C GLN A 205 31.19 6.08 -6.74
N ALA A 206 30.22 6.89 -7.16
CA ALA A 206 29.60 7.91 -6.29
C ALA A 206 28.70 7.24 -5.24
N VAL A 207 29.21 7.06 -4.03
CA VAL A 207 28.48 6.41 -2.92
C VAL A 207 27.48 7.38 -2.27
N HIS A 208 27.74 8.69 -2.37
CA HIS A 208 26.99 9.73 -1.63
C HIS A 208 26.02 10.56 -2.49
N GLY A 209 25.74 10.14 -3.72
CA GLY A 209 24.81 10.84 -4.58
C GLY A 209 25.39 11.14 -5.98
N PRO A 210 24.66 11.88 -6.82
CA PRO A 210 25.13 12.25 -8.15
C PRO A 210 26.33 13.20 -8.04
N SER A 211 27.39 12.87 -8.74
CA SER A 211 28.56 13.77 -8.91
C SER A 211 28.34 14.81 -10.00
N SER A 212 27.28 14.66 -10.78
CA SER A 212 26.91 15.59 -11.86
C SER A 212 25.76 16.49 -11.44
N VAL A 213 25.79 17.70 -11.98
CA VAL A 213 24.73 18.70 -11.76
C VAL A 213 23.39 18.20 -12.34
N ALA A 214 22.27 18.54 -11.72
CA ALA A 214 20.94 18.17 -12.19
C ALA A 214 20.69 18.71 -13.61
N ARG A 215 19.99 17.93 -14.44
CA ARG A 215 19.62 18.35 -15.79
C ARG A 215 18.74 19.61 -15.74
N GLY A 216 19.16 20.64 -16.47
CA GLY A 216 18.44 21.92 -16.51
C GLY A 216 18.88 22.94 -15.46
N THR A 217 19.93 22.63 -14.67
CA THR A 217 20.56 23.61 -13.81
C THR A 217 21.19 24.70 -14.67
N PRO A 218 20.81 25.99 -14.51
CA PRO A 218 21.38 27.06 -15.29
C PRO A 218 22.89 27.18 -15.06
N PRO A 219 23.66 27.58 -16.08
CA PRO A 219 25.05 27.93 -15.89
C PRO A 219 25.19 29.01 -14.80
N LEU A 220 26.22 28.95 -14.01
CA LEU A 220 26.46 29.90 -12.89
C LEU A 220 25.42 29.84 -11.77
N SER A 221 24.70 28.71 -11.61
CA SER A 221 23.90 28.50 -10.39
C SER A 221 24.80 28.39 -9.15
N LEU A 222 24.22 28.56 -7.97
CA LEU A 222 24.93 28.46 -6.68
C LEU A 222 25.76 27.15 -6.54
N ILE A 223 25.31 26.05 -7.16
CA ILE A 223 26.04 24.78 -7.18
C ILE A 223 27.39 24.92 -7.91
N HIS A 224 27.46 25.72 -8.97
CA HIS A 224 28.70 25.98 -9.70
C HIS A 224 29.61 27.00 -9.01
N ILE A 225 29.03 27.89 -8.23
CA ILE A 225 29.73 28.99 -7.57
C ILE A 225 30.23 28.58 -6.18
N SER A 226 29.50 27.69 -5.49
CA SER A 226 29.77 27.30 -4.09
C SER A 226 30.70 26.10 -3.94
N GLU A 227 31.20 25.49 -5.01
CA GLU A 227 32.29 24.54 -4.87
C GLU A 227 33.55 25.32 -4.48
N PRO A 228 34.00 25.21 -3.21
CA PRO A 228 35.32 25.70 -2.89
C PRO A 228 36.29 24.89 -3.75
N THR A 229 36.95 25.55 -4.67
CA THR A 229 38.15 25.01 -5.26
C THR A 229 39.03 24.60 -4.08
N ARG A 230 39.10 23.30 -3.79
CA ARG A 230 40.15 22.80 -2.87
C ARG A 230 41.45 23.15 -3.57
N LEU A 231 41.97 24.32 -3.25
CA LEU A 231 43.35 24.60 -3.44
C LEU A 231 44.11 23.47 -2.74
N GLY A 232 44.78 22.68 -3.54
CA GLY A 232 45.49 21.51 -3.08
C GLY A 232 46.40 21.96 -1.94
N ALA A 233 46.30 21.29 -0.80
CA ALA A 233 47.30 21.34 0.21
C ALA A 233 48.60 20.86 -0.44
N ILE A 234 49.55 21.78 -0.58
CA ILE A 234 50.95 21.50 -0.80
C ILE A 234 51.50 20.83 0.44
#